data_758daa68bef76a1cc92af28af8c2d451
#
_entry.id   758daa68bef76a1cc92af28af8c2d451
#
_cell.length_a   1.000
_cell.length_b   1.000
_cell.length_c   1.000
_cell.angle_alpha   90.00
_cell.angle_beta   90.00
_cell.angle_gamma   90.00
#
_symmetry.space_group_name_H-M   'P 1'
#
loop_
_entity.id
_entity.type
_entity.pdbx_description
1 polymer ?
#
loop_
_entity_poly.entity_id
_entity_poly.type
_entity_poly.pdbx_seq_one_letter_code
_entity_poly.pdbx_strand_id
1 'polypeptide(L)'
;VDSALAALDLCALIDLGVYDRRKAAGAAPVTRQARVFDGRRECDLVRAGNPIPLITVRDEPPEGAPLRNDGAVVDLSGVKGYQVERHEQGRIVGCSVLVPVSFVRAVRFELAYGTREDNAHCEIVRDFAAAGARSLPKGLAYPAGGQDSGRVGACANMVVNTDGNDCDPAVDLEVPAGGADVLLGAGARDPNIECAVFRRAVETAFGSAFEPVATPGACWFVEPQHRLQIEVGATALGDHPGIFGSDPNLWTDRRIITLGQKPAVVFRSLRGDEFSVYASPYGNLDVRGQVRLRIRAEPERGLDVGALPILPAEAALKAEAVVSSVLERHFGPGR
;
A
#
# COMPACT_ATOMS: atom_id res chain seq x y z
N VAL A 1 8.14 -10.12 -8.61
CA VAL A 1 7.86 -10.52 -7.22
C VAL A 1 7.13 -11.86 -7.18
N ASP A 2 5.98 -12.00 -7.83
CA ASP A 2 5.18 -13.24 -7.79
C ASP A 2 5.95 -14.48 -8.26
N SER A 3 6.70 -14.37 -9.36
CA SER A 3 7.55 -15.48 -9.84
C SER A 3 8.66 -15.85 -8.84
N ALA A 4 9.25 -14.85 -8.17
CA ALA A 4 10.28 -15.08 -7.17
C ALA A 4 9.71 -15.73 -5.90
N LEU A 5 8.51 -15.28 -5.47
CA LEU A 5 7.79 -15.91 -4.35
C LEU A 5 7.36 -17.32 -4.69
N ALA A 6 6.81 -17.54 -5.90
CA ALA A 6 6.39 -18.87 -6.34
C ALA A 6 7.55 -19.88 -6.39
N ALA A 7 8.76 -19.43 -6.69
CA ALA A 7 9.97 -20.25 -6.69
C ALA A 7 10.61 -20.43 -5.30
N LEU A 8 10.16 -19.68 -4.29
CA LEU A 8 10.75 -19.70 -2.96
C LEU A 8 10.42 -21.00 -2.22
N ASP A 9 11.44 -21.67 -1.69
CA ASP A 9 11.26 -22.77 -0.72
C ASP A 9 11.00 -22.19 0.67
N LEU A 10 9.72 -22.16 1.08
CA LEU A 10 9.32 -21.66 2.39
C LEU A 10 9.93 -22.44 3.53
N CYS A 11 10.21 -23.74 3.35
CA CYS A 11 10.86 -24.55 4.37
C CYS A 11 12.32 -24.15 4.61
N ALA A 12 13.00 -23.65 3.59
CA ALA A 12 14.35 -23.13 3.73
C ALA A 12 14.43 -21.86 4.61
N LEU A 13 13.33 -21.14 4.77
CA LEU A 13 13.24 -19.94 5.62
C LEU A 13 13.18 -20.27 7.13
N ILE A 14 12.87 -21.50 7.49
CA ILE A 14 12.84 -21.93 8.90
C ILE A 14 14.25 -22.36 9.32
N ASP A 15 14.98 -21.52 10.01
CA ASP A 15 16.31 -21.84 10.52
C ASP A 15 16.22 -22.74 11.77
N LEU A 16 16.63 -23.99 11.64
CA LEU A 16 16.66 -24.94 12.76
C LEU A 16 17.62 -24.52 13.87
N GLY A 17 18.65 -23.74 13.57
CA GLY A 17 19.55 -23.17 14.57
C GLY A 17 18.84 -22.24 15.55
N VAL A 18 17.76 -21.56 15.13
CA VAL A 18 16.91 -20.77 16.04
C VAL A 18 16.23 -21.67 17.06
N TYR A 19 15.65 -22.78 16.58
CA TYR A 19 15.03 -23.77 17.47
C TYR A 19 16.04 -24.37 18.45
N ASP A 20 17.23 -24.78 17.96
CA ASP A 20 18.27 -25.42 18.76
C ASP A 20 18.77 -24.53 19.89
N ARG A 21 18.85 -23.22 19.70
CA ARG A 21 19.23 -22.24 20.73
C ARG A 21 18.17 -22.03 21.82
N ARG A 22 16.90 -22.27 21.47
CA ARG A 22 15.75 -22.00 22.36
C ARG A 22 15.10 -23.25 22.97
N LYS A 23 15.44 -24.43 22.46
CA LYS A 23 14.85 -25.68 22.97
C LYS A 23 15.35 -25.99 24.36
N ALA A 24 14.46 -26.55 25.19
CA ALA A 24 14.84 -27.12 26.48
C ALA A 24 15.68 -28.39 26.27
N ALA A 25 16.53 -28.71 27.27
CA ALA A 25 17.28 -29.96 27.28
C ALA A 25 16.30 -31.17 27.20
N GLY A 26 16.58 -32.11 26.30
CA GLY A 26 15.71 -33.28 26.08
C GLY A 26 14.45 -33.02 25.24
N ALA A 27 14.31 -31.82 24.64
CA ALA A 27 13.20 -31.56 23.74
C ALA A 27 13.20 -32.52 22.54
N ALA A 28 12.01 -32.99 22.15
CA ALA A 28 11.83 -33.86 20.99
C ALA A 28 12.37 -33.23 19.70
N PRO A 29 12.88 -34.04 18.76
CA PRO A 29 13.35 -33.56 17.48
C PRO A 29 12.22 -32.88 16.69
N VAL A 30 12.61 -31.96 15.82
CA VAL A 30 11.68 -31.21 14.95
C VAL A 30 11.98 -31.50 13.49
N THR A 31 10.95 -31.41 12.67
CA THR A 31 11.05 -31.54 11.21
C THR A 31 10.29 -30.41 10.52
N ARG A 32 10.74 -30.05 9.32
CA ARG A 32 10.04 -29.12 8.43
C ARG A 32 9.08 -29.93 7.55
N GLN A 33 7.86 -29.45 7.42
CA GLN A 33 6.83 -30.09 6.61
C GLN A 33 6.17 -29.07 5.69
N ALA A 34 6.43 -29.19 4.39
CA ALA A 34 5.75 -28.39 3.38
C ALA A 34 4.31 -28.91 3.22
N ARG A 35 3.37 -27.98 3.14
CA ARG A 35 1.97 -28.29 2.84
C ARG A 35 1.31 -27.19 2.02
N VAL A 36 0.15 -27.51 1.49
CA VAL A 36 -0.76 -26.53 0.91
C VAL A 36 -2.04 -26.56 1.77
N PHE A 37 -2.38 -25.42 2.31
CA PHE A 37 -3.57 -25.24 3.12
C PHE A 37 -4.40 -24.08 2.55
N ASP A 38 -5.66 -24.33 2.24
CA ASP A 38 -6.56 -23.35 1.62
C ASP A 38 -5.97 -22.63 0.39
N GLY A 39 -5.33 -23.44 -0.49
CA GLY A 39 -4.68 -22.95 -1.69
C GLY A 39 -3.36 -22.19 -1.47
N ARG A 40 -2.91 -22.03 -0.22
CA ARG A 40 -1.68 -21.31 0.14
C ARG A 40 -0.55 -22.29 0.45
N ARG A 41 0.65 -21.95 0.02
CA ARG A 41 1.84 -22.71 0.36
C ARG A 41 2.30 -22.36 1.77
N GLU A 42 2.57 -23.37 2.55
CA GLU A 42 3.03 -23.23 3.91
C GLU A 42 4.17 -24.21 4.20
N CYS A 43 5.01 -23.88 5.15
CA CYS A 43 5.92 -24.81 5.78
C CYS A 43 5.79 -24.73 7.30
N ASP A 44 5.58 -25.88 7.93
CA ASP A 44 5.48 -26.00 9.36
C ASP A 44 6.76 -26.60 9.96
N LEU A 45 7.17 -26.06 11.10
CA LEU A 45 8.11 -26.72 11.99
C LEU A 45 7.31 -27.53 13.02
N VAL A 46 7.35 -28.83 12.93
CA VAL A 46 6.61 -29.72 13.81
C VAL A 46 7.53 -30.53 14.70
N ARG A 47 7.09 -30.77 15.94
CA ARG A 47 7.78 -31.61 16.89
C ARG A 47 7.32 -33.07 16.73
N ALA A 48 8.25 -34.03 16.80
CA ALA A 48 7.91 -35.44 16.75
C ALA A 48 6.86 -35.78 17.81
N GLY A 49 5.78 -36.46 17.36
CA GLY A 49 4.67 -36.84 18.22
C GLY A 49 3.65 -35.72 18.57
N ASN A 50 3.84 -34.49 18.05
CA ASN A 50 2.87 -33.41 18.22
C ASN A 50 2.45 -32.86 16.86
N PRO A 51 1.17 -32.97 16.47
CA PRO A 51 0.69 -32.45 15.18
C PRO A 51 0.58 -30.92 15.13
N ILE A 52 0.70 -30.24 16.27
CA ILE A 52 0.59 -28.78 16.32
C ILE A 52 1.92 -28.17 15.90
N PRO A 53 1.97 -27.32 14.85
CA PRO A 53 3.19 -26.63 14.43
C PRO A 53 3.74 -25.75 15.54
N LEU A 54 5.06 -25.66 15.65
CA LEU A 54 5.74 -24.66 16.49
C LEU A 54 5.81 -23.32 15.78
N ILE A 55 6.17 -23.36 14.50
CA ILE A 55 6.24 -22.20 13.61
C ILE A 55 5.63 -22.60 12.27
N THR A 56 4.80 -21.74 11.74
CA THR A 56 4.33 -21.81 10.36
C THR A 56 4.92 -20.64 9.57
N VAL A 57 5.47 -20.93 8.40
CA VAL A 57 5.88 -19.93 7.41
C VAL A 57 5.00 -20.06 6.19
N ARG A 58 4.40 -18.96 5.76
CA ARG A 58 3.51 -18.98 4.60
C ARG A 58 3.67 -17.75 3.72
N ASP A 59 3.39 -17.94 2.44
CA ASP A 59 3.19 -16.88 1.46
C ASP A 59 1.78 -16.32 1.68
N GLU A 60 1.71 -15.09 2.16
CA GLU A 60 0.44 -14.46 2.49
C GLU A 60 0.19 -13.28 1.56
N PRO A 61 -0.93 -13.30 0.79
CA PRO A 61 -1.46 -12.06 0.28
C PRO A 61 -1.89 -11.25 1.51
N PRO A 62 -1.61 -9.96 1.56
CA PRO A 62 -2.12 -9.11 2.61
C PRO A 62 -3.64 -8.99 2.45
N GLU A 63 -4.36 -9.93 3.03
CA GLU A 63 -5.79 -9.77 3.22
C GLU A 63 -5.99 -8.68 4.27
N GLY A 64 -6.26 -7.49 3.79
CA GLY A 64 -6.80 -6.41 4.59
C GLY A 64 -5.80 -5.67 5.49
N ALA A 65 -6.28 -4.61 6.00
CA ALA A 65 -5.74 -3.61 6.90
C ALA A 65 -4.73 -3.98 8.03
N PRO A 66 -4.55 -5.22 8.48
CA PRO A 66 -3.76 -5.50 9.68
C PRO A 66 -2.30 -5.11 9.57
N LEU A 67 -1.70 -5.24 8.39
CA LEU A 67 -0.25 -5.04 8.25
C LEU A 67 0.21 -3.64 8.64
N ARG A 68 -0.55 -2.65 8.22
CA ARG A 68 -0.22 -1.25 8.39
C ARG A 68 -0.74 -0.67 9.70
N ASN A 69 -1.97 -1.02 10.07
CA ASN A 69 -2.64 -0.42 11.21
C ASN A 69 -2.36 -1.15 12.53
N ASP A 70 -2.21 -2.47 12.51
CA ASP A 70 -2.12 -3.29 13.71
C ASP A 70 -0.70 -3.81 13.99
N GLY A 71 0.22 -3.75 13.01
CA GLY A 71 1.57 -4.26 13.13
C GLY A 71 2.59 -3.22 13.62
N ALA A 72 3.37 -3.51 14.64
CA ALA A 72 4.53 -2.71 14.99
C ALA A 72 5.67 -2.95 14.00
N VAL A 73 6.28 -1.88 13.49
CA VAL A 73 7.47 -2.01 12.63
C VAL A 73 8.62 -2.56 13.46
N VAL A 74 9.28 -3.60 12.95
CA VAL A 74 10.43 -4.24 13.61
C VAL A 74 11.59 -4.37 12.62
N ASP A 75 12.82 -4.20 13.12
CA ASP A 75 14.04 -4.46 12.38
C ASP A 75 14.43 -5.93 12.54
N LEU A 76 14.47 -6.65 11.43
CA LEU A 76 14.86 -8.05 11.34
C LEU A 76 16.29 -8.20 10.83
N SER A 77 17.23 -7.56 11.51
CA SER A 77 18.65 -7.52 11.12
C SER A 77 18.90 -6.84 9.77
N GLY A 78 18.34 -5.64 9.62
CA GLY A 78 18.46 -4.82 8.40
C GLY A 78 17.34 -5.04 7.39
N VAL A 79 16.41 -5.95 7.67
CA VAL A 79 15.21 -6.18 6.87
C VAL A 79 14.00 -5.70 7.63
N LYS A 80 13.07 -5.05 6.96
CA LYS A 80 11.82 -4.60 7.55
C LYS A 80 10.86 -5.76 7.83
N GLY A 81 10.26 -5.73 9.00
CA GLY A 81 9.14 -6.59 9.37
C GLY A 81 7.99 -5.81 10.03
N TYR A 82 6.82 -6.42 10.06
CA TYR A 82 5.68 -5.98 10.85
C TYR A 82 5.31 -7.06 11.84
N GLN A 83 5.36 -6.75 13.13
CA GLN A 83 4.90 -7.64 14.18
C GLN A 83 3.43 -7.37 14.47
N VAL A 84 2.61 -8.41 14.38
CA VAL A 84 1.18 -8.36 14.71
C VAL A 84 0.93 -9.26 15.90
N GLU A 85 0.33 -8.70 16.94
CA GLU A 85 -0.04 -9.41 18.15
C GLU A 85 -1.54 -9.66 18.13
N ARG A 86 -1.94 -10.90 18.43
CA ARG A 86 -3.33 -11.23 18.63
C ARG A 86 -3.65 -11.24 20.11
N HIS A 87 -4.59 -10.40 20.50
CA HIS A 87 -5.03 -10.28 21.90
C HIS A 87 -6.38 -10.95 22.11
N GLU A 88 -6.52 -11.74 23.15
CA GLU A 88 -7.79 -12.22 23.67
C GLU A 88 -7.87 -11.90 25.15
N GLN A 89 -8.93 -11.24 25.57
CA GLN A 89 -9.15 -10.81 26.97
C GLN A 89 -7.96 -10.06 27.59
N GLY A 90 -7.28 -9.20 26.79
CA GLY A 90 -6.12 -8.43 27.20
C GLY A 90 -4.79 -9.20 27.29
N ARG A 91 -4.77 -10.46 26.87
CA ARG A 91 -3.56 -11.29 26.82
C ARG A 91 -3.13 -11.55 25.40
N ILE A 92 -1.83 -11.61 25.14
CA ILE A 92 -1.29 -11.99 23.83
C ILE A 92 -1.47 -13.52 23.69
N VAL A 93 -2.31 -13.92 22.74
CA VAL A 93 -2.59 -15.35 22.46
C VAL A 93 -1.93 -15.84 21.17
N GLY A 94 -1.35 -14.92 20.41
CA GLY A 94 -0.64 -15.25 19.19
C GLY A 94 0.23 -14.09 18.74
N CYS A 95 1.26 -14.41 17.99
CA CYS A 95 2.14 -13.44 17.40
C CYS A 95 2.53 -13.87 15.99
N SER A 96 2.54 -12.93 15.08
CA SER A 96 3.09 -13.14 13.75
C SER A 96 4.02 -12.00 13.37
N VAL A 97 4.99 -12.30 12.53
CA VAL A 97 5.87 -11.32 11.89
C VAL A 97 5.76 -11.50 10.39
N LEU A 98 5.40 -10.42 9.71
CA LEU A 98 5.31 -10.36 8.26
C LEU A 98 6.54 -9.68 7.71
N VAL A 99 7.22 -10.35 6.79
CA VAL A 99 8.35 -9.80 6.04
C VAL A 99 7.83 -9.40 4.67
N PRO A 100 7.69 -8.10 4.44
CA PRO A 100 7.15 -7.60 3.18
C PRO A 100 8.09 -7.85 2.01
N VAL A 101 7.53 -8.25 0.88
CA VAL A 101 8.26 -8.51 -0.37
C VAL A 101 7.67 -7.76 -1.56
N SER A 102 6.47 -7.22 -1.42
CA SER A 102 5.84 -6.24 -2.32
C SER A 102 4.76 -5.47 -1.56
N PHE A 103 4.06 -4.55 -2.23
CA PHE A 103 2.92 -3.84 -1.64
C PHE A 103 1.80 -4.79 -1.18
N VAL A 104 1.65 -5.92 -1.85
CA VAL A 104 0.54 -6.86 -1.68
C VAL A 104 0.98 -8.27 -1.28
N ARG A 105 2.29 -8.48 -1.02
CA ARG A 105 2.81 -9.80 -0.67
C ARG A 105 3.77 -9.73 0.49
N ALA A 106 3.63 -10.66 1.38
CA ALA A 106 4.53 -10.84 2.51
C ALA A 106 4.84 -12.33 2.75
N VAL A 107 5.97 -12.60 3.37
CA VAL A 107 6.22 -13.90 4.00
C VAL A 107 5.86 -13.76 5.47
N ARG A 108 4.89 -14.52 5.92
CA ARG A 108 4.42 -14.53 7.31
C ARG A 108 5.07 -15.65 8.10
N PHE A 109 5.64 -15.30 9.22
CA PHE A 109 6.07 -16.22 10.26
C PHE A 109 5.07 -16.13 11.40
N GLU A 110 4.52 -17.26 11.82
CA GLU A 110 3.51 -17.33 12.86
C GLU A 110 3.83 -18.44 13.85
N LEU A 111 3.73 -18.13 15.13
CA LEU A 111 3.73 -19.15 16.17
C LEU A 111 2.32 -19.72 16.26
N ALA A 112 2.19 -21.04 16.07
CA ALA A 112 0.93 -21.70 16.30
C ALA A 112 0.55 -21.59 17.78
N TYR A 113 -0.76 -21.57 18.04
CA TYR A 113 -1.35 -21.47 19.36
C TYR A 113 -0.60 -22.31 20.40
N GLY A 114 0.05 -21.65 21.30
CA GLY A 114 0.78 -22.30 22.39
C GLY A 114 0.33 -21.75 23.74
N THR A 115 0.23 -22.62 24.69
CA THR A 115 -0.25 -22.45 26.05
C THR A 115 0.66 -21.59 26.96
N ARG A 116 1.55 -20.74 26.41
CA ARG A 116 2.41 -19.87 27.21
C ARG A 116 1.87 -18.46 27.25
N GLU A 117 1.67 -17.96 28.46
CA GLU A 117 1.07 -16.66 28.78
C GLU A 117 2.08 -15.50 28.78
N ASP A 118 3.22 -15.61 28.08
CA ASP A 118 4.29 -14.63 28.15
C ASP A 118 4.64 -14.02 26.78
N ASN A 119 5.19 -12.79 26.82
CA ASN A 119 5.67 -12.04 25.66
C ASN A 119 6.79 -12.76 24.86
N ALA A 120 7.28 -13.89 25.36
CA ALA A 120 8.30 -14.72 24.74
C ALA A 120 7.87 -15.26 23.37
N HIS A 121 6.55 -15.35 23.10
CA HIS A 121 6.03 -15.80 21.81
C HIS A 121 6.46 -14.88 20.67
N CYS A 122 6.37 -13.57 20.84
CA CYS A 122 6.73 -12.61 19.81
C CYS A 122 8.24 -12.58 19.56
N GLU A 123 9.07 -12.74 20.60
CA GLU A 123 10.51 -12.84 20.45
C GLU A 123 10.93 -14.08 19.65
N ILE A 124 10.28 -15.22 19.91
CA ILE A 124 10.54 -16.46 19.17
C ILE A 124 10.22 -16.28 17.69
N VAL A 125 9.04 -15.76 17.37
CA VAL A 125 8.65 -15.50 15.98
C VAL A 125 9.58 -14.52 15.31
N ARG A 126 9.98 -13.45 16.01
CA ARG A 126 10.92 -12.46 15.50
C ARG A 126 12.29 -13.06 15.17
N ASP A 127 12.81 -13.97 16.00
CA ASP A 127 14.09 -14.63 15.74
C ASP A 127 14.01 -15.53 14.48
N PHE A 128 12.91 -16.28 14.31
CA PHE A 128 12.70 -17.06 13.10
C PHE A 128 12.54 -16.15 11.86
N ALA A 129 11.76 -15.08 11.99
CA ALA A 129 11.57 -14.12 10.90
C ALA A 129 12.89 -13.42 10.51
N ALA A 130 13.72 -13.03 11.50
CA ALA A 130 15.03 -12.43 11.23
C ALA A 130 15.99 -13.41 10.55
N ALA A 131 15.96 -14.69 10.93
CA ALA A 131 16.76 -15.71 10.26
C ALA A 131 16.27 -15.98 8.84
N GLY A 132 14.94 -16.14 8.66
CA GLY A 132 14.33 -16.35 7.35
C GLY A 132 14.50 -15.16 6.41
N ALA A 133 14.38 -13.94 6.92
CA ALA A 133 14.59 -12.72 6.13
C ALA A 133 15.99 -12.64 5.51
N ARG A 134 17.03 -13.09 6.23
CA ARG A 134 18.39 -13.18 5.69
C ARG A 134 18.54 -14.23 4.57
N SER A 135 17.66 -15.21 4.53
CA SER A 135 17.66 -16.27 3.51
C SER A 135 16.83 -15.91 2.28
N LEU A 136 16.12 -14.78 2.30
CA LEU A 136 15.39 -14.28 1.13
C LEU A 136 16.38 -13.84 0.02
N PRO A 137 16.01 -14.01 -1.25
CA PRO A 137 16.77 -13.46 -2.36
C PRO A 137 17.05 -11.97 -2.18
N LYS A 138 18.27 -11.53 -2.58
CA LYS A 138 18.65 -10.11 -2.50
C LYS A 138 17.66 -9.24 -3.28
N GLY A 139 17.22 -8.16 -2.65
CA GLY A 139 16.29 -7.20 -3.24
C GLY A 139 14.83 -7.64 -3.22
N LEU A 140 14.51 -8.82 -2.67
CA LEU A 140 13.13 -9.24 -2.52
C LEU A 140 12.46 -8.56 -1.30
N ALA A 141 13.16 -8.45 -0.19
CA ALA A 141 12.66 -7.82 1.02
C ALA A 141 13.07 -6.34 1.13
N TYR A 142 12.26 -5.54 1.82
CA TYR A 142 12.55 -4.12 2.04
C TYR A 142 13.57 -3.90 3.15
N PRO A 143 14.49 -2.92 3.00
CA PRO A 143 15.45 -2.58 4.05
C PRO A 143 14.74 -1.91 5.25
N ALA A 144 15.23 -2.19 6.46
CA ALA A 144 14.61 -1.72 7.71
C ALA A 144 14.54 -0.19 7.85
N GLY A 145 15.50 0.55 7.31
CA GLY A 145 15.60 2.01 7.41
C GLY A 145 15.29 2.77 6.13
N GLY A 146 14.78 2.12 5.07
CA GLY A 146 14.55 2.75 3.77
C GLY A 146 13.24 3.55 3.70
N GLN A 147 13.17 4.45 2.71
CA GLN A 147 11.93 5.14 2.35
C GLN A 147 10.81 4.14 1.97
N ASP A 148 11.20 2.97 1.47
CA ASP A 148 10.29 1.86 1.16
C ASP A 148 9.61 1.26 2.39
N SER A 149 9.99 1.77 3.56
CA SER A 149 9.49 1.24 4.83
C SER A 149 7.98 1.35 5.01
N GLY A 150 7.30 2.19 4.27
CA GLY A 150 5.83 2.35 4.33
C GLY A 150 5.05 1.70 3.19
N ARG A 151 5.72 1.17 2.17
CA ARG A 151 5.05 0.70 0.96
C ARG A 151 4.16 -0.51 1.16
N VAL A 152 4.57 -1.42 2.02
CA VAL A 152 3.77 -2.62 2.26
C VAL A 152 2.50 -2.28 2.98
N GLY A 153 1.40 -2.74 2.45
CA GLY A 153 0.08 -2.40 2.93
C GLY A 153 -0.41 -1.00 2.52
N ALA A 154 0.36 -0.26 1.70
CA ALA A 154 -0.11 1.02 1.15
C ALA A 154 -1.48 0.90 0.48
N CYS A 155 -1.73 -0.24 -0.15
CA CYS A 155 -2.99 -0.54 -0.81
C CYS A 155 -3.98 -1.33 0.05
N ALA A 156 -3.55 -1.90 1.17
CA ALA A 156 -4.42 -2.70 2.02
C ALA A 156 -5.56 -1.89 2.66
N ASN A 157 -5.37 -0.59 2.82
CA ASN A 157 -6.39 0.33 3.38
C ASN A 157 -7.09 1.18 2.34
N MET A 158 -6.79 1.00 1.07
CA MET A 158 -7.53 1.70 0.04
C MET A 158 -8.94 1.13 -0.01
N VAL A 159 -9.93 1.99 0.20
CA VAL A 159 -11.37 1.68 0.13
C VAL A 159 -11.76 1.00 -1.20
N VAL A 160 -10.88 1.10 -2.20
CA VAL A 160 -11.05 0.54 -3.54
C VAL A 160 -10.59 -0.91 -3.62
N ASN A 161 -9.87 -1.42 -2.63
CA ASN A 161 -9.32 -2.77 -2.68
C ASN A 161 -10.20 -3.79 -1.95
N THR A 162 -11.51 -3.75 -2.21
CA THR A 162 -12.45 -4.76 -1.71
C THR A 162 -12.21 -6.15 -2.31
N ASP A 163 -11.45 -6.25 -3.40
CA ASP A 163 -11.27 -7.49 -4.16
C ASP A 163 -9.85 -8.07 -4.10
N GLY A 164 -9.00 -7.56 -3.20
CA GLY A 164 -7.64 -8.12 -3.01
C GLY A 164 -6.70 -7.93 -4.20
N ASN A 165 -6.96 -6.96 -5.07
CA ASN A 165 -6.26 -6.84 -6.33
C ASN A 165 -5.13 -5.82 -6.32
N ASP A 166 -4.00 -6.31 -6.70
CA ASP A 166 -2.91 -5.78 -7.51
C ASP A 166 -2.64 -4.28 -7.37
N CYS A 167 -1.95 -3.94 -6.29
CA CYS A 167 -1.34 -2.65 -6.12
C CYS A 167 0.17 -2.84 -6.19
N ASP A 168 0.73 -2.52 -7.33
CA ASP A 168 2.16 -2.63 -7.58
C ASP A 168 2.83 -1.25 -7.65
N PRO A 169 4.13 -1.16 -7.34
CA PRO A 169 4.90 0.04 -7.63
C PRO A 169 4.70 0.42 -9.10
N ALA A 170 4.37 1.67 -9.35
CA ALA A 170 4.17 2.12 -10.72
C ALA A 170 5.44 1.93 -11.55
N VAL A 171 5.29 1.32 -12.70
CA VAL A 171 6.36 1.19 -13.69
C VAL A 171 6.61 2.56 -14.32
N ASP A 172 7.89 2.90 -14.49
CA ASP A 172 8.26 4.15 -15.14
C ASP A 172 8.07 4.03 -16.65
N LEU A 173 7.02 4.67 -17.16
CA LEU A 173 6.67 4.66 -18.57
C LEU A 173 6.88 6.06 -19.17
N GLU A 174 7.24 6.06 -20.45
CA GLU A 174 7.27 7.29 -21.23
C GLU A 174 5.84 7.79 -21.46
N VAL A 175 5.61 9.10 -21.18
CA VAL A 175 4.31 9.70 -21.40
C VAL A 175 4.07 9.86 -22.91
N PRO A 176 2.98 9.28 -23.46
CA PRO A 176 2.71 9.35 -24.88
C PRO A 176 2.58 10.80 -25.40
N ALA A 177 3.24 11.09 -26.49
CA ALA A 177 3.03 12.31 -27.25
C ALA A 177 1.83 12.19 -28.18
N GLY A 178 1.15 13.30 -28.52
CA GLY A 178 0.05 13.28 -29.51
C GLY A 178 -1.23 13.99 -29.05
N GLY A 179 -1.14 14.81 -28.02
CA GLY A 179 -2.25 15.63 -27.57
C GLY A 179 -3.18 14.96 -26.56
N ALA A 180 -4.23 15.68 -26.19
CA ALA A 180 -5.12 15.30 -25.09
C ALA A 180 -5.78 13.93 -25.30
N ASP A 181 -6.32 13.66 -26.47
CA ASP A 181 -7.05 12.41 -26.74
C ASP A 181 -6.15 11.17 -26.63
N VAL A 182 -4.91 11.28 -27.12
CA VAL A 182 -3.93 10.19 -27.05
C VAL A 182 -3.55 9.92 -25.60
N LEU A 183 -3.25 10.97 -24.84
CA LEU A 183 -2.83 10.86 -23.45
C LEU A 183 -3.96 10.33 -22.56
N LEU A 184 -5.17 10.90 -22.67
CA LEU A 184 -6.32 10.46 -21.89
C LEU A 184 -6.75 9.03 -22.25
N GLY A 185 -6.65 8.66 -23.54
CA GLY A 185 -6.91 7.30 -24.00
C GLY A 185 -5.88 6.29 -23.51
N ALA A 186 -4.61 6.71 -23.35
CA ALA A 186 -3.55 5.88 -22.79
C ALA A 186 -3.74 5.70 -21.29
N GLY A 187 -4.00 6.76 -20.53
CA GLY A 187 -4.28 6.70 -19.09
C GLY A 187 -5.48 5.82 -18.75
N ALA A 188 -6.54 5.88 -19.59
CA ALA A 188 -7.71 5.04 -19.41
C ALA A 188 -7.42 3.51 -19.55
N ARG A 189 -6.34 3.14 -20.24
CA ARG A 189 -5.93 1.74 -20.43
C ARG A 189 -4.86 1.25 -19.49
N ASP A 190 -4.00 2.17 -19.05
CA ASP A 190 -2.85 1.83 -18.20
C ASP A 190 -2.63 2.90 -17.12
N PRO A 191 -2.91 2.59 -15.85
CA PRO A 191 -2.72 3.51 -14.73
C PRO A 191 -1.25 3.91 -14.52
N ASN A 192 -0.27 3.16 -15.03
CA ASN A 192 1.13 3.57 -15.00
C ASN A 192 1.39 4.84 -15.82
N ILE A 193 0.63 5.04 -16.89
CA ILE A 193 0.67 6.30 -17.67
C ILE A 193 0.16 7.46 -16.82
N GLU A 194 -0.93 7.27 -16.07
CA GLU A 194 -1.41 8.29 -15.13
C GLU A 194 -0.34 8.63 -14.08
N CYS A 195 0.30 7.61 -13.51
CA CYS A 195 1.42 7.81 -12.59
C CYS A 195 2.56 8.62 -13.23
N ALA A 196 2.97 8.27 -14.44
CA ALA A 196 4.05 8.98 -15.15
C ALA A 196 3.72 10.44 -15.43
N VAL A 197 2.47 10.75 -15.82
CA VAL A 197 1.97 12.10 -16.07
C VAL A 197 2.09 12.98 -14.82
N PHE A 198 1.73 12.43 -13.65
CA PHE A 198 1.66 13.21 -12.41
C PHE A 198 2.94 13.19 -11.58
N ARG A 199 3.83 12.19 -11.74
CA ARG A 199 5.00 11.95 -10.88
C ARG A 199 5.76 13.22 -10.54
N ARG A 200 6.27 13.93 -11.55
CA ARG A 200 7.09 15.11 -11.32
C ARG A 200 6.36 16.25 -10.62
N ALA A 201 5.07 16.45 -10.94
CA ALA A 201 4.28 17.49 -10.33
C ALA A 201 4.01 17.19 -8.84
N VAL A 202 3.70 15.92 -8.50
CA VAL A 202 3.51 15.47 -7.12
C VAL A 202 4.82 15.58 -6.33
N GLU A 203 5.94 15.11 -6.87
CA GLU A 203 7.27 15.25 -6.22
C GLU A 203 7.61 16.70 -5.94
N THR A 204 7.31 17.61 -6.88
CA THR A 204 7.58 19.05 -6.70
C THR A 204 6.74 19.67 -5.61
N ALA A 205 5.45 19.31 -5.51
CA ALA A 205 4.51 19.92 -4.58
C ALA A 205 4.51 19.28 -3.18
N PHE A 206 4.63 17.95 -3.13
CA PHE A 206 4.50 17.16 -1.89
C PHE A 206 5.82 16.56 -1.41
N GLY A 207 6.84 16.52 -2.25
CA GLY A 207 8.15 15.93 -1.95
C GLY A 207 8.31 14.51 -2.50
N SER A 208 9.56 14.05 -2.54
CA SER A 208 9.97 12.76 -3.10
C SER A 208 9.58 11.56 -2.23
N ALA A 209 9.03 11.80 -1.03
CA ALA A 209 8.51 10.72 -0.17
C ALA A 209 7.20 10.11 -0.70
N PHE A 210 6.49 10.81 -1.58
CA PHE A 210 5.28 10.31 -2.22
C PHE A 210 5.63 9.43 -3.41
N GLU A 211 5.34 8.14 -3.29
CA GLU A 211 5.67 7.14 -4.30
C GLU A 211 4.44 6.69 -5.08
N PRO A 212 4.56 6.59 -6.41
CA PRO A 212 3.45 6.19 -7.25
C PRO A 212 3.20 4.68 -7.18
N VAL A 213 1.92 4.34 -7.10
CA VAL A 213 1.38 2.99 -7.05
C VAL A 213 0.26 2.88 -8.08
N ALA A 214 0.34 1.91 -8.97
CA ALA A 214 -0.69 1.63 -9.94
C ALA A 214 -1.68 0.58 -9.41
N THR A 215 -2.97 0.88 -9.53
CA THR A 215 -4.06 -0.06 -9.25
C THR A 215 -4.95 -0.18 -10.49
N PRO A 216 -5.78 -1.22 -10.64
CA PRO A 216 -6.75 -1.25 -11.72
C PRO A 216 -7.61 0.02 -11.77
N GLY A 217 -7.44 0.82 -12.82
CA GLY A 217 -8.21 2.04 -13.08
C GLY A 217 -7.79 3.31 -12.33
N ALA A 218 -6.68 3.32 -11.58
CA ALA A 218 -6.19 4.53 -10.92
C ALA A 218 -4.68 4.49 -10.62
N CYS A 219 -4.07 5.66 -10.56
CA CYS A 219 -2.75 5.86 -9.97
C CYS A 219 -2.88 6.56 -8.62
N TRP A 220 -2.10 6.09 -7.66
CA TRP A 220 -2.04 6.66 -6.31
C TRP A 220 -0.61 7.07 -5.98
N PHE A 221 -0.47 8.12 -5.20
CA PHE A 221 0.80 8.49 -4.58
C PHE A 221 0.63 8.35 -3.07
N VAL A 222 1.50 7.55 -2.47
CA VAL A 222 1.47 7.22 -1.05
C VAL A 222 2.77 7.61 -0.38
N GLU A 223 2.68 8.12 0.83
CA GLU A 223 3.84 8.48 1.64
C GLU A 223 4.12 7.41 2.71
N PRO A 224 5.37 7.27 3.19
CA PRO A 224 5.72 6.24 4.18
C PRO A 224 4.99 6.37 5.51
N GLN A 225 4.58 7.58 5.89
CA GLN A 225 3.85 7.83 7.14
C GLN A 225 2.34 7.67 6.97
N HIS A 226 1.88 7.51 5.74
CA HIS A 226 0.48 7.29 5.39
C HIS A 226 -0.50 8.29 6.00
N ARG A 227 -0.12 9.54 6.09
CA ARG A 227 -1.01 10.61 6.56
C ARG A 227 -1.93 11.15 5.47
N LEU A 228 -1.44 11.08 4.23
CA LEU A 228 -2.14 11.54 3.05
C LEU A 228 -2.08 10.50 1.94
N GLN A 229 -3.17 10.38 1.20
CA GLN A 229 -3.24 9.65 -0.07
C GLN A 229 -3.60 10.63 -1.18
N ILE A 230 -2.93 10.50 -2.31
CA ILE A 230 -3.21 11.29 -3.50
C ILE A 230 -3.61 10.35 -4.62
N GLU A 231 -4.87 10.35 -5.00
CA GLU A 231 -5.38 9.67 -6.20
C GLU A 231 -5.28 10.63 -7.38
N VAL A 232 -4.73 10.16 -8.49
CA VAL A 232 -4.65 10.96 -9.72
C VAL A 232 -5.26 10.21 -10.89
N GLY A 233 -5.64 10.96 -11.91
CA GLY A 233 -6.15 10.37 -13.16
C GLY A 233 -6.07 11.36 -14.32
N ALA A 234 -5.73 10.83 -15.48
CA ALA A 234 -5.82 11.52 -16.77
C ALA A 234 -6.53 10.58 -17.75
N THR A 235 -7.85 10.65 -17.81
CA THR A 235 -8.66 9.64 -18.47
C THR A 235 -9.74 10.23 -19.35
N ALA A 236 -9.99 9.56 -20.49
CA ALA A 236 -11.14 9.81 -21.35
C ALA A 236 -12.43 9.18 -20.82
N LEU A 237 -12.31 8.27 -19.84
CA LEU A 237 -13.46 7.57 -19.24
C LEU A 237 -14.10 8.43 -18.15
N GLY A 238 -15.36 8.13 -17.87
CA GLY A 238 -16.13 8.80 -16.82
C GLY A 238 -16.93 10.00 -17.34
N ASP A 239 -17.49 10.72 -16.38
CA ASP A 239 -18.33 11.88 -16.65
C ASP A 239 -17.50 13.15 -16.92
N HIS A 240 -18.17 14.19 -17.39
CA HIS A 240 -17.51 15.48 -17.62
C HIS A 240 -17.20 16.21 -16.28
N PRO A 241 -16.11 16.99 -16.20
CA PRO A 241 -15.67 17.64 -14.94
C PRO A 241 -16.75 18.48 -14.26
N GLY A 242 -17.65 19.10 -15.04
CA GLY A 242 -18.64 20.04 -14.54
C GLY A 242 -19.67 19.45 -13.56
N ILE A 243 -19.91 18.15 -13.55
CA ILE A 243 -20.90 17.54 -12.65
C ILE A 243 -20.35 17.22 -11.25
N PHE A 244 -19.03 17.15 -11.09
CA PHE A 244 -18.45 16.71 -9.82
C PHE A 244 -18.66 17.76 -8.71
N GLY A 245 -18.80 17.30 -7.48
CA GLY A 245 -19.00 18.13 -6.31
C GLY A 245 -20.36 18.84 -6.25
N SER A 246 -21.35 18.46 -7.07
CA SER A 246 -22.67 19.12 -7.15
C SER A 246 -23.63 18.69 -6.06
N ASP A 247 -23.42 17.55 -5.41
CA ASP A 247 -24.28 17.10 -4.31
C ASP A 247 -23.89 17.81 -2.99
N PRO A 248 -24.75 18.73 -2.46
CA PRO A 248 -24.47 19.47 -1.25
C PRO A 248 -24.52 18.60 0.02
N ASN A 249 -25.03 17.37 -0.05
CA ASN A 249 -25.03 16.43 1.07
C ASN A 249 -23.72 15.69 1.24
N LEU A 250 -22.84 15.74 0.22
CA LEU A 250 -21.54 15.08 0.23
C LEU A 250 -20.38 16.07 0.21
N TRP A 251 -20.59 17.24 -0.44
CA TRP A 251 -19.53 18.17 -0.78
C TRP A 251 -19.84 19.60 -0.37
N THR A 252 -18.80 20.35 -0.06
CA THR A 252 -18.84 21.78 0.25
C THR A 252 -17.76 22.54 -0.51
N ASP A 253 -17.78 23.86 -0.45
CA ASP A 253 -16.78 24.76 -1.04
C ASP A 253 -16.56 24.53 -2.55
N ARG A 254 -17.61 24.07 -3.25
CA ARG A 254 -17.55 23.89 -4.70
C ARG A 254 -17.38 25.22 -5.41
N ARG A 255 -16.33 25.32 -6.21
CA ARG A 255 -16.03 26.51 -7.02
C ARG A 255 -15.40 26.11 -8.35
N ILE A 256 -15.62 26.96 -9.34
CA ILE A 256 -14.93 26.87 -10.64
C ILE A 256 -13.74 27.82 -10.59
N ILE A 257 -12.57 27.31 -10.94
CA ILE A 257 -11.31 28.07 -11.00
C ILE A 257 -10.61 27.81 -12.32
N THR A 258 -9.52 28.53 -12.57
CA THR A 258 -8.65 28.32 -13.74
C THR A 258 -7.30 27.79 -13.28
N LEU A 259 -6.88 26.64 -13.83
CA LEU A 259 -5.59 26.01 -13.59
C LEU A 259 -4.90 25.76 -14.94
N GLY A 260 -3.65 26.18 -15.11
CA GLY A 260 -2.92 26.01 -16.37
C GLY A 260 -3.71 26.50 -17.59
N GLN A 261 -4.43 27.63 -17.46
CA GLN A 261 -5.32 28.22 -18.48
C GLN A 261 -6.54 27.36 -18.84
N LYS A 262 -6.86 26.34 -18.08
CA LYS A 262 -8.01 25.46 -18.28
C LYS A 262 -8.98 25.58 -17.10
N PRO A 263 -10.30 25.44 -17.33
CA PRO A 263 -11.28 25.44 -16.25
C PRO A 263 -11.23 24.16 -15.44
N ALA A 264 -11.39 24.30 -14.13
CA ALA A 264 -11.43 23.20 -13.19
C ALA A 264 -12.53 23.42 -12.14
N VAL A 265 -13.11 22.33 -11.64
CA VAL A 265 -13.99 22.32 -10.49
C VAL A 265 -13.20 21.81 -9.29
N VAL A 266 -13.28 22.53 -8.17
CA VAL A 266 -12.70 22.12 -6.90
C VAL A 266 -13.78 22.06 -5.83
N PHE A 267 -13.65 21.13 -4.89
CA PHE A 267 -14.60 20.94 -3.79
C PHE A 267 -13.96 20.13 -2.65
N ARG A 268 -14.59 20.19 -1.47
CA ARG A 268 -14.20 19.45 -0.27
C ARG A 268 -15.29 18.48 0.16
N SER A 269 -14.93 17.41 0.84
CA SER A 269 -15.89 16.63 1.62
C SER A 269 -16.48 17.49 2.75
N LEU A 270 -17.72 17.19 3.18
CA LEU A 270 -18.33 17.86 4.33
C LEU A 270 -17.53 17.68 5.62
N ARG A 271 -16.79 16.58 5.74
CA ARG A 271 -15.91 16.30 6.88
C ARG A 271 -14.59 17.08 6.83
N GLY A 272 -14.24 17.63 5.67
CA GLY A 272 -12.96 18.31 5.44
C GLY A 272 -11.75 17.39 5.32
N ASP A 273 -11.94 16.09 5.26
CA ASP A 273 -10.92 15.06 5.17
C ASP A 273 -10.49 14.74 3.72
N GLU A 274 -11.23 15.28 2.75
CA GLU A 274 -10.95 15.13 1.32
C GLU A 274 -11.05 16.45 0.57
N PHE A 275 -10.15 16.65 -0.39
CA PHE A 275 -10.19 17.74 -1.36
C PHE A 275 -9.99 17.19 -2.76
N SER A 276 -10.79 17.66 -3.71
CA SER A 276 -10.81 17.16 -5.08
C SER A 276 -10.67 18.30 -6.09
N VAL A 277 -9.94 18.01 -7.15
CA VAL A 277 -9.75 18.86 -8.33
C VAL A 277 -10.10 18.07 -9.57
N TYR A 278 -11.00 18.57 -10.41
CA TYR A 278 -11.38 17.99 -11.69
C TYR A 278 -11.25 19.05 -12.77
N ALA A 279 -10.29 18.92 -13.65
CA ALA A 279 -10.02 19.90 -14.70
C ALA A 279 -10.35 19.34 -16.09
N SER A 280 -10.80 20.22 -16.98
CA SER A 280 -10.99 19.89 -18.38
C SER A 280 -9.72 20.11 -19.18
N PRO A 281 -9.13 19.10 -19.81
CA PRO A 281 -7.99 19.28 -20.71
C PRO A 281 -8.38 20.02 -22.00
N TYR A 282 -9.67 20.05 -22.34
CA TYR A 282 -10.20 20.67 -23.56
C TYR A 282 -10.63 22.13 -23.39
N GLY A 283 -10.61 22.65 -22.18
CA GLY A 283 -11.05 24.04 -21.90
C GLY A 283 -12.57 24.18 -21.75
N ASN A 284 -13.32 23.10 -21.67
CA ASN A 284 -14.77 23.09 -21.44
C ASN A 284 -15.13 22.00 -20.44
N LEU A 285 -15.78 22.39 -19.33
CA LEU A 285 -16.15 21.48 -18.24
C LEU A 285 -17.26 20.49 -18.61
N ASP A 286 -18.00 20.75 -19.68
CA ASP A 286 -19.11 19.91 -20.14
C ASP A 286 -18.67 18.84 -21.16
N VAL A 287 -17.38 18.79 -21.49
CA VAL A 287 -16.79 17.80 -22.40
C VAL A 287 -16.20 16.66 -21.56
N ARG A 288 -16.47 15.42 -21.97
CA ARG A 288 -15.90 14.21 -21.35
C ARG A 288 -14.37 14.22 -21.50
N GLY A 289 -13.72 13.60 -20.52
CA GLY A 289 -12.28 13.60 -20.38
C GLY A 289 -11.83 14.56 -19.29
N GLN A 290 -11.01 14.04 -18.40
CA GLN A 290 -10.64 14.76 -17.17
C GLN A 290 -9.19 14.52 -16.77
N VAL A 291 -8.62 15.56 -16.18
CA VAL A 291 -7.42 15.52 -15.36
C VAL A 291 -7.88 15.70 -13.93
N ARG A 292 -7.71 14.70 -13.08
CA ARG A 292 -8.23 14.71 -11.71
C ARG A 292 -7.13 14.50 -10.69
N LEU A 293 -7.31 15.09 -9.53
CA LEU A 293 -6.55 14.80 -8.34
C LEU A 293 -7.48 14.84 -7.14
N ARG A 294 -7.43 13.79 -6.32
CA ARG A 294 -8.10 13.73 -5.03
C ARG A 294 -7.03 13.53 -3.96
N ILE A 295 -7.06 14.36 -2.95
CA ILE A 295 -6.22 14.18 -1.76
C ILE A 295 -7.12 13.86 -0.58
N ARG A 296 -6.77 12.82 0.15
CA ARG A 296 -7.49 12.35 1.33
C ARG A 296 -6.55 12.23 2.51
N ALA A 297 -7.02 12.69 3.67
CA ALA A 297 -6.38 12.38 4.93
C ALA A 297 -6.61 10.91 5.28
N GLU A 298 -5.59 10.28 5.84
CA GLU A 298 -5.72 8.91 6.34
C GLU A 298 -5.80 8.91 7.87
N PRO A 299 -6.53 7.96 8.46
CA PRO A 299 -6.59 7.83 9.91
C PRO A 299 -5.20 7.54 10.46
N GLU A 300 -4.88 8.15 11.59
CA GLU A 300 -3.76 7.70 12.39
C GLU A 300 -4.00 6.24 12.82
N ARG A 301 -2.91 5.53 13.06
CA ARG A 301 -2.94 4.12 13.46
C ARG A 301 -3.84 3.90 14.69
N GLY A 302 -4.80 3.01 14.59
CA GLY A 302 -5.71 2.65 15.68
C GLY A 302 -6.86 3.62 15.94
N LEU A 303 -7.01 4.67 15.13
CA LEU A 303 -8.18 5.55 15.19
C LEU A 303 -9.32 4.99 14.36
N ASP A 304 -10.53 5.17 14.89
CA ASP A 304 -11.76 4.81 14.21
C ASP A 304 -11.91 5.62 12.91
N VAL A 305 -12.36 4.99 11.84
CA VAL A 305 -12.59 5.61 10.52
C VAL A 305 -13.52 6.84 10.59
N GLY A 306 -14.24 6.99 11.70
CA GLY A 306 -15.08 8.17 11.99
C GLY A 306 -14.34 9.45 12.36
N ALA A 307 -13.04 9.38 12.67
CA ALA A 307 -12.24 10.51 13.17
C ALA A 307 -11.06 10.85 12.23
N LEU A 308 -11.33 10.90 10.92
CA LEU A 308 -10.30 11.31 9.95
C LEU A 308 -9.86 12.76 10.22
N PRO A 309 -8.55 13.04 10.17
CA PRO A 309 -8.05 14.39 10.35
C PRO A 309 -8.51 15.31 9.22
N ILE A 310 -8.79 16.56 9.55
CA ILE A 310 -9.12 17.57 8.56
C ILE A 310 -7.87 17.87 7.71
N LEU A 311 -8.02 17.91 6.39
CA LEU A 311 -6.94 18.26 5.47
C LEU A 311 -6.46 19.70 5.73
N PRO A 312 -5.15 19.91 5.88
CA PRO A 312 -4.58 21.26 5.95
C PRO A 312 -4.93 22.08 4.69
N ALA A 313 -5.15 23.36 4.85
CA ALA A 313 -5.40 24.26 3.71
C ALA A 313 -4.27 24.23 2.67
N GLU A 314 -3.02 24.04 3.13
CA GLU A 314 -1.84 23.90 2.28
C GLU A 314 -1.95 22.67 1.34
N ALA A 315 -2.54 21.57 1.78
CA ALA A 315 -2.71 20.39 0.95
C ALA A 315 -3.60 20.65 -0.27
N ALA A 316 -4.65 21.47 -0.10
CA ALA A 316 -5.52 21.89 -1.20
C ALA A 316 -4.77 22.75 -2.22
N LEU A 317 -3.98 23.73 -1.75
CA LEU A 317 -3.16 24.58 -2.63
C LEU A 317 -2.11 23.76 -3.41
N LYS A 318 -1.49 22.77 -2.76
CA LYS A 318 -0.57 21.86 -3.42
C LYS A 318 -1.27 21.00 -4.49
N ALA A 319 -2.48 20.51 -4.21
CA ALA A 319 -3.28 19.76 -5.18
C ALA A 319 -3.63 20.62 -6.43
N GLU A 320 -4.04 21.87 -6.23
CA GLU A 320 -4.27 22.83 -7.33
C GLU A 320 -2.99 23.05 -8.16
N ALA A 321 -1.84 23.24 -7.50
CA ALA A 321 -0.55 23.44 -8.16
C ALA A 321 -0.11 22.20 -8.98
N VAL A 322 -0.34 20.98 -8.48
CA VAL A 322 -0.06 19.74 -9.22
C VAL A 322 -0.86 19.71 -10.51
N VAL A 323 -2.19 19.92 -10.43
CA VAL A 323 -3.06 19.86 -11.60
C VAL A 323 -2.70 20.97 -12.60
N SER A 324 -2.40 22.19 -12.13
CA SER A 324 -1.94 23.28 -13.01
C SER A 324 -0.68 22.88 -13.77
N SER A 325 0.33 22.34 -13.07
CA SER A 325 1.58 21.89 -13.68
C SER A 325 1.38 20.78 -14.72
N VAL A 326 0.49 19.83 -14.45
CA VAL A 326 0.15 18.75 -15.38
C VAL A 326 -0.53 19.32 -16.63
N LEU A 327 -1.51 20.21 -16.46
CA LEU A 327 -2.22 20.84 -17.57
C LEU A 327 -1.28 21.65 -18.48
N GLU A 328 -0.40 22.46 -17.89
CA GLU A 328 0.57 23.26 -18.63
C GLU A 328 1.56 22.39 -19.42
N ARG A 329 2.03 21.31 -18.79
CA ARG A 329 3.04 20.44 -19.39
C ARG A 329 2.50 19.55 -20.49
N HIS A 330 1.33 18.98 -20.30
CA HIS A 330 0.82 17.90 -21.16
C HIS A 330 -0.39 18.30 -22.00
N PHE A 331 -1.08 19.40 -21.66
CA PHE A 331 -2.30 19.84 -22.31
C PHE A 331 -2.27 21.31 -22.75
N GLY A 332 -1.07 21.92 -22.77
CA GLY A 332 -0.86 23.29 -23.22
C GLY A 332 -1.10 23.46 -24.73
N PRO A 333 -1.22 24.72 -25.19
CA PRO A 333 -1.40 25.00 -26.61
C PRO A 333 -0.19 24.49 -27.44
N GLY A 334 -0.47 23.74 -28.50
CA GLY A 334 0.56 23.23 -29.43
C GLY A 334 1.11 21.84 -29.13
N ARG A 335 0.48 21.10 -28.25
CA ARG A 335 0.83 19.68 -27.96
C ARG A 335 -0.29 18.73 -28.30
#